data_f73374205b30816e6cab5f4a96de502f
#
_entry.id   f73374205b30816e6cab5f4a96de502f
#
_cell.length_a   1.000
_cell.length_b   1.000
_cell.length_c   1.000
_cell.angle_alpha   90.00
_cell.angle_beta   90.00
_cell.angle_gamma   90.00
#
_symmetry.space_group_name_H-M   'P 1'
#
loop_
_entity.id
_entity.type
_entity.pdbx_description
1 polymer ?
#
loop_
_entity_poly.entity_id
_entity_poly.type
_entity_poly.pdbx_seq_one_letter_code
_entity_poly.pdbx_strand_id
1 'polypeptide(L)'
;MNKNSNTKFNYNKAQKTNKNFMYNDLRRSNCYNTDFSGSNFNFASFRGAHFKSCDFFACTFDSAEFIASNLKKSKFKKAIFQNTIFEAVNLDGVDFSGAEFKNVIFIATDLSKANNLEFSEKDVKIFDTMPELKISEQLEEAINLAMENEFIKKSRVLDTKEGNINPISVMILLENFKEKFLIEGLKMISKDLEKDFCTLSYIIKLLKKYQKEGLI
;
A
#
# COMPACT_ATOMS: atom_id res chain seq x y z
N MET A 1 1.90 -32.65 -6.37
CA MET A 1 0.91 -31.71 -6.90
C MET A 1 0.55 -30.72 -5.78
N ASN A 2 1.31 -29.64 -5.60
CA ASN A 2 0.95 -28.56 -4.66
C ASN A 2 0.02 -27.61 -5.38
N LYS A 3 -1.26 -27.69 -5.08
CA LYS A 3 -2.23 -26.65 -5.43
C LYS A 3 -1.85 -25.41 -4.62
N ASN A 4 -1.18 -24.46 -5.25
CA ASN A 4 -1.09 -23.09 -4.75
C ASN A 4 -2.53 -22.55 -4.69
N SER A 5 -3.19 -22.78 -3.56
CA SER A 5 -4.45 -22.13 -3.24
C SER A 5 -4.13 -20.68 -2.96
N ASN A 6 -4.23 -19.85 -3.98
CA ASN A 6 -4.39 -18.41 -3.82
C ASN A 6 -5.74 -18.22 -3.12
N THR A 7 -5.79 -18.51 -1.82
CA THR A 7 -6.98 -18.34 -0.99
C THR A 7 -7.13 -16.86 -0.75
N LYS A 8 -7.81 -16.21 -1.71
CA LYS A 8 -8.32 -14.84 -1.51
C LYS A 8 -9.15 -14.86 -0.24
N PHE A 9 -8.89 -13.91 0.64
CA PHE A 9 -9.73 -13.72 1.82
C PHE A 9 -11.17 -13.42 1.35
N ASN A 10 -12.07 -14.27 1.74
CA ASN A 10 -13.49 -14.15 1.40
C ASN A 10 -14.31 -14.37 2.67
N TYR A 11 -14.62 -13.28 3.35
CA TYR A 11 -15.41 -13.31 4.58
C TYR A 11 -16.76 -12.61 4.36
N ASN A 12 -17.82 -13.25 4.79
CA ASN A 12 -19.16 -12.68 4.74
C ASN A 12 -19.82 -12.83 6.10
N LYS A 13 -20.22 -11.70 6.72
CA LYS A 13 -20.84 -11.65 8.04
C LYS A 13 -20.02 -12.39 9.12
N ALA A 14 -18.70 -12.28 9.04
CA ALA A 14 -17.78 -12.99 9.92
C ALA A 14 -17.25 -12.06 11.03
N GLN A 15 -16.80 -12.66 12.12
CA GLN A 15 -16.04 -11.97 13.16
C GLN A 15 -14.57 -12.37 13.07
N LYS A 16 -13.71 -11.38 12.87
CA LYS A 16 -12.26 -11.49 12.71
C LYS A 16 -11.54 -10.48 13.59
N THR A 17 -12.08 -10.24 14.78
CA THR A 17 -11.58 -9.26 15.73
C THR A 17 -10.23 -9.63 16.32
N ASN A 18 -9.38 -8.63 16.61
CA ASN A 18 -8.09 -8.80 17.28
C ASN A 18 -7.16 -9.80 16.56
N LYS A 19 -7.18 -9.82 15.22
CA LYS A 19 -6.34 -10.71 14.42
C LYS A 19 -5.12 -9.98 13.88
N ASN A 20 -4.06 -10.75 13.66
CA ASN A 20 -2.87 -10.25 13.00
C ASN A 20 -2.91 -10.59 11.51
N PHE A 21 -3.15 -9.56 10.69
CA PHE A 21 -3.10 -9.61 9.22
C PHE A 21 -1.87 -8.87 8.67
N MET A 22 -0.85 -8.64 9.48
CA MET A 22 0.38 -7.99 9.07
C MET A 22 1.03 -8.72 7.88
N TYR A 23 1.48 -7.98 6.87
CA TYR A 23 2.08 -8.49 5.63
C TYR A 23 1.14 -9.34 4.76
N ASN A 24 -0.15 -9.40 5.04
CA ASN A 24 -1.05 -10.23 4.24
C ASN A 24 -1.28 -9.62 2.85
N ASP A 25 -1.23 -10.48 1.84
CA ASP A 25 -1.68 -10.17 0.50
C ASP A 25 -3.20 -10.32 0.41
N LEU A 26 -3.91 -9.21 0.66
CA LEU A 26 -5.38 -9.12 0.58
C LEU A 26 -5.85 -8.67 -0.82
N ARG A 27 -4.97 -8.65 -1.80
CA ARG A 27 -5.31 -8.21 -3.17
C ARG A 27 -6.45 -9.03 -3.74
N ARG A 28 -7.47 -8.32 -4.30
CA ARG A 28 -8.69 -8.92 -4.87
C ARG A 28 -9.51 -9.77 -3.91
N SER A 29 -9.31 -9.60 -2.60
CA SER A 29 -10.16 -10.22 -1.57
C SER A 29 -11.56 -9.61 -1.58
N ASN A 30 -12.55 -10.37 -1.11
CA ASN A 30 -13.92 -9.92 -1.07
C ASN A 30 -14.51 -10.20 0.32
N CYS A 31 -14.71 -9.14 1.10
CA CYS A 31 -15.29 -9.22 2.43
C CYS A 31 -16.53 -8.31 2.51
N TYR A 32 -17.57 -8.82 3.10
CA TYR A 32 -18.80 -8.08 3.26
C TYR A 32 -19.33 -8.22 4.68
N ASN A 33 -19.66 -7.07 5.30
CA ASN A 33 -20.28 -7.03 6.65
C ASN A 33 -19.50 -7.85 7.70
N THR A 34 -18.15 -7.77 7.61
CA THR A 34 -17.23 -8.50 8.49
C THR A 34 -16.64 -7.55 9.52
N ASP A 35 -16.60 -7.99 10.77
CA ASP A 35 -15.98 -7.26 11.87
C ASP A 35 -14.51 -7.66 12.02
N PHE A 36 -13.62 -6.68 11.80
CA PHE A 36 -12.15 -6.79 11.94
C PHE A 36 -11.63 -5.98 13.13
N SER A 37 -12.49 -5.48 14.01
CA SER A 37 -12.13 -4.56 15.10
C SER A 37 -10.87 -5.00 15.85
N GLY A 38 -9.99 -4.04 16.15
CA GLY A 38 -8.75 -4.25 16.90
C GLY A 38 -7.67 -5.04 16.16
N SER A 39 -7.84 -5.28 14.85
CA SER A 39 -6.90 -6.09 14.08
C SER A 39 -5.75 -5.27 13.51
N ASN A 40 -4.60 -5.92 13.28
CA ASN A 40 -3.41 -5.34 12.71
C ASN A 40 -3.29 -5.67 11.22
N PHE A 41 -3.35 -4.65 10.36
CA PHE A 41 -3.18 -4.73 8.91
C PHE A 41 -1.92 -4.02 8.41
N ASN A 42 -0.92 -3.82 9.28
CA ASN A 42 0.32 -3.16 8.88
C ASN A 42 0.99 -3.92 7.73
N PHE A 43 1.50 -3.19 6.74
CA PHE A 43 2.17 -3.75 5.56
C PHE A 43 1.28 -4.66 4.69
N ALA A 44 -0.03 -4.60 4.84
CA ALA A 44 -0.96 -5.38 4.03
C ALA A 44 -1.33 -4.65 2.74
N SER A 45 -1.55 -5.40 1.65
CA SER A 45 -2.02 -4.85 0.39
C SER A 45 -3.50 -5.15 0.16
N PHE A 46 -4.29 -4.10 -0.01
CA PHE A 46 -5.71 -4.16 -0.36
C PHE A 46 -5.98 -3.84 -1.84
N ARG A 47 -4.97 -3.96 -2.70
CA ARG A 47 -5.12 -3.64 -4.13
C ARG A 47 -6.25 -4.42 -4.78
N GLY A 48 -7.24 -3.69 -5.34
CA GLY A 48 -8.42 -4.26 -5.98
C GLY A 48 -9.33 -5.06 -5.05
N ALA A 49 -9.18 -4.88 -3.72
CA ALA A 49 -9.99 -5.59 -2.74
C ALA A 49 -11.36 -4.91 -2.53
N HIS A 50 -12.34 -5.71 -2.18
CA HIS A 50 -13.68 -5.26 -1.85
C HIS A 50 -13.96 -5.57 -0.38
N PHE A 51 -13.96 -4.55 0.45
CA PHE A 51 -14.30 -4.62 1.87
C PHE A 51 -15.48 -3.68 2.14
N LYS A 52 -16.69 -4.16 1.84
CA LYS A 52 -17.90 -3.34 1.93
C LYS A 52 -18.62 -3.56 3.25
N SER A 53 -19.07 -2.48 3.88
CA SER A 53 -19.78 -2.51 5.16
C SER A 53 -19.01 -3.28 6.25
N CYS A 54 -17.68 -3.33 6.16
CA CYS A 54 -16.84 -3.96 7.17
C CYS A 54 -16.54 -2.99 8.31
N ASP A 55 -16.28 -3.53 9.50
CA ASP A 55 -15.89 -2.74 10.66
C ASP A 55 -14.40 -2.93 10.94
N PHE A 56 -13.65 -1.82 10.90
CA PHE A 56 -12.22 -1.73 11.20
C PHE A 56 -11.96 -0.84 12.43
N PHE A 57 -12.87 -0.86 13.39
CA PHE A 57 -12.73 -0.09 14.62
C PHE A 57 -11.37 -0.36 15.29
N ALA A 58 -10.61 0.71 15.57
CA ALA A 58 -9.31 0.66 16.24
C ALA A 58 -8.29 -0.30 15.57
N CYS A 59 -8.39 -0.53 14.27
CA CYS A 59 -7.37 -1.25 13.49
C CYS A 59 -6.16 -0.39 13.20
N THR A 60 -5.02 -1.02 12.91
CA THR A 60 -3.78 -0.34 12.50
C THR A 60 -3.42 -0.67 11.06
N PHE A 61 -2.92 0.37 10.33
CA PHE A 61 -2.60 0.31 8.90
C PHE A 61 -1.27 1.03 8.61
N ASP A 62 -0.18 0.67 9.32
CA ASP A 62 1.13 1.22 8.96
C ASP A 62 1.60 0.63 7.63
N SER A 63 1.96 1.50 6.69
CA SER A 63 2.46 1.11 5.35
C SER A 63 1.52 0.17 4.59
N ALA A 64 0.23 0.24 4.85
CA ALA A 64 -0.79 -0.49 4.10
C ALA A 64 -1.11 0.24 2.78
N GLU A 65 -1.50 -0.52 1.75
CA GLU A 65 -1.82 0.02 0.44
C GLU A 65 -3.27 -0.30 0.04
N PHE A 66 -4.09 0.74 -0.05
CA PHE A 66 -5.44 0.68 -0.60
C PHE A 66 -5.40 1.23 -2.03
N ILE A 67 -5.26 0.37 -3.02
CA ILE A 67 -5.17 0.76 -4.43
C ILE A 67 -6.33 0.17 -5.20
N ALA A 68 -7.13 1.01 -5.86
CA ALA A 68 -8.34 0.62 -6.58
C ALA A 68 -9.26 -0.26 -5.73
N SER A 69 -9.31 -0.03 -4.42
CA SER A 69 -10.12 -0.82 -3.49
C SER A 69 -11.51 -0.21 -3.28
N ASN A 70 -12.46 -1.06 -2.92
CA ASN A 70 -13.83 -0.64 -2.62
C ASN A 70 -14.12 -0.83 -1.13
N LEU A 71 -14.20 0.28 -0.40
CA LEU A 71 -14.44 0.33 1.04
C LEU A 71 -15.84 0.84 1.40
N LYS A 72 -16.74 0.90 0.41
CA LYS A 72 -18.09 1.47 0.54
C LYS A 72 -18.77 1.06 1.84
N LYS A 73 -19.26 2.05 2.61
CA LYS A 73 -19.99 1.92 3.88
C LYS A 73 -19.21 1.22 4.99
N SER A 74 -17.88 1.08 4.90
CA SER A 74 -17.07 0.54 5.97
C SER A 74 -16.76 1.59 7.03
N LYS A 75 -16.42 1.14 8.23
CA LYS A 75 -16.13 1.99 9.38
C LYS A 75 -14.67 1.84 9.75
N PHE A 76 -13.97 2.96 9.83
CA PHE A 76 -12.59 3.07 10.31
C PHE A 76 -12.49 3.93 11.57
N LYS A 77 -13.50 3.84 12.43
CA LYS A 77 -13.54 4.62 13.68
C LYS A 77 -12.34 4.30 14.55
N LYS A 78 -11.61 5.33 14.99
CA LYS A 78 -10.37 5.22 15.78
C LYS A 78 -9.29 4.35 15.15
N ALA A 79 -9.34 4.12 13.84
CA ALA A 79 -8.27 3.44 13.13
C ALA A 79 -7.03 4.34 13.01
N ILE A 80 -5.86 3.73 12.96
CA ILE A 80 -4.57 4.43 12.85
C ILE A 80 -3.96 4.14 11.48
N PHE A 81 -3.75 5.21 10.70
CA PHE A 81 -3.11 5.16 9.39
C PHE A 81 -1.75 5.87 9.46
N GLN A 82 -0.69 5.14 9.20
CA GLN A 82 0.66 5.68 9.12
C GLN A 82 1.32 5.22 7.83
N ASN A 83 1.99 6.12 7.10
CA ASN A 83 2.64 5.78 5.81
C ASN A 83 1.72 5.05 4.83
N THR A 84 0.42 5.30 4.89
CA THR A 84 -0.61 4.57 4.15
C THR A 84 -0.93 5.26 2.83
N ILE A 85 -1.18 4.48 1.78
CA ILE A 85 -1.54 4.98 0.46
C ILE A 85 -2.98 4.63 0.14
N PHE A 86 -3.76 5.62 -0.29
CA PHE A 86 -5.11 5.47 -0.85
C PHE A 86 -5.11 5.97 -2.29
N GLU A 87 -5.12 5.07 -3.26
CA GLU A 87 -5.12 5.39 -4.69
C GLU A 87 -6.39 4.87 -5.35
N ALA A 88 -7.16 5.77 -5.98
CA ALA A 88 -8.41 5.44 -6.67
C ALA A 88 -9.38 4.59 -5.83
N VAL A 89 -9.55 4.94 -4.55
CA VAL A 89 -10.35 4.19 -3.57
C VAL A 89 -11.78 4.68 -3.56
N ASN A 90 -12.74 3.75 -3.55
CA ASN A 90 -14.14 4.09 -3.31
C ASN A 90 -14.40 4.24 -1.80
N LEU A 91 -14.58 5.50 -1.37
CA LEU A 91 -14.86 5.90 0.01
C LEU A 91 -16.35 6.20 0.27
N ASP A 92 -17.27 5.83 -0.63
CA ASP A 92 -18.70 6.13 -0.54
C ASP A 92 -19.30 5.67 0.80
N GLY A 93 -19.62 6.64 1.67
CA GLY A 93 -20.19 6.42 3.00
C GLY A 93 -19.23 5.75 4.01
N VAL A 94 -17.93 5.79 3.77
CA VAL A 94 -16.92 5.35 4.75
C VAL A 94 -16.88 6.32 5.94
N ASP A 95 -16.84 5.80 7.17
CA ASP A 95 -16.81 6.60 8.39
C ASP A 95 -15.43 6.54 9.06
N PHE A 96 -14.75 7.69 9.11
CA PHE A 96 -13.43 7.87 9.73
C PHE A 96 -13.45 8.54 11.10
N SER A 97 -14.59 8.53 11.82
CA SER A 97 -14.71 9.19 13.14
C SER A 97 -13.55 8.85 14.08
N GLY A 98 -12.76 9.88 14.47
CA GLY A 98 -11.64 9.73 15.37
C GLY A 98 -10.48 8.89 14.82
N ALA A 99 -10.40 8.68 13.52
CA ALA A 99 -9.25 8.06 12.89
C ALA A 99 -8.04 9.00 12.92
N GLU A 100 -6.84 8.42 13.03
CA GLU A 100 -5.57 9.15 13.05
C GLU A 100 -4.83 8.93 11.73
N PHE A 101 -4.27 10.03 11.17
CA PHE A 101 -3.54 10.02 9.91
C PHE A 101 -2.14 10.61 10.13
N LYS A 102 -1.09 9.88 9.71
CA LYS A 102 0.29 10.36 9.75
C LYS A 102 1.03 9.92 8.50
N ASN A 103 1.56 10.88 7.74
CA ASN A 103 2.25 10.62 6.47
C ASN A 103 1.40 9.76 5.51
N VAL A 104 0.15 10.15 5.31
CA VAL A 104 -0.81 9.45 4.44
C VAL A 104 -0.89 10.15 3.09
N ILE A 105 -1.08 9.38 2.02
CA ILE A 105 -1.21 9.90 0.66
C ILE A 105 -2.55 9.46 0.09
N PHE A 106 -3.35 10.42 -0.38
CA PHE A 106 -4.55 10.18 -1.18
C PHE A 106 -4.28 10.60 -2.64
N ILE A 107 -4.58 9.71 -3.58
CA ILE A 107 -4.41 9.96 -5.02
C ILE A 107 -5.68 9.57 -5.74
N ALA A 108 -6.21 10.43 -6.62
CA ALA A 108 -7.40 10.15 -7.43
C ALA A 108 -8.56 9.54 -6.61
N THR A 109 -8.72 9.99 -5.36
CA THR A 109 -9.70 9.47 -4.39
C THR A 109 -10.62 10.60 -3.96
N ASP A 110 -11.92 10.48 -4.21
CA ASP A 110 -12.91 11.50 -3.84
C ASP A 110 -13.19 11.47 -2.32
N LEU A 111 -12.53 12.37 -1.59
CA LEU A 111 -12.63 12.48 -0.13
C LEU A 111 -13.99 13.01 0.32
N SER A 112 -14.75 13.70 -0.54
CA SER A 112 -16.08 14.24 -0.21
C SER A 112 -17.12 13.14 0.03
N LYS A 113 -16.84 11.91 -0.37
CA LYS A 113 -17.69 10.74 -0.18
C LYS A 113 -17.55 10.10 1.20
N ALA A 114 -16.48 10.46 1.93
CA ALA A 114 -16.25 9.95 3.28
C ALA A 114 -16.97 10.81 4.34
N ASN A 115 -17.29 10.19 5.47
CA ASN A 115 -17.88 10.86 6.62
C ASN A 115 -16.82 11.04 7.71
N ASN A 116 -16.86 12.17 8.43
CA ASN A 116 -16.01 12.45 9.58
C ASN A 116 -14.51 12.26 9.29
N LEU A 117 -14.07 12.64 8.08
CA LEU A 117 -12.67 12.60 7.68
C LEU A 117 -12.00 13.90 8.11
N GLU A 118 -11.22 13.82 9.17
CA GLU A 118 -10.47 14.94 9.74
C GLU A 118 -8.98 14.60 9.79
N PHE A 119 -8.11 15.50 9.36
CA PHE A 119 -6.66 15.34 9.40
C PHE A 119 -5.94 16.68 9.40
N SER A 120 -4.67 16.68 9.79
CA SER A 120 -3.78 17.84 9.63
C SER A 120 -3.14 17.81 8.23
N GLU A 121 -3.12 18.96 7.54
CA GLU A 121 -2.51 19.09 6.20
C GLU A 121 -1.02 18.71 6.17
N LYS A 122 -0.30 18.82 7.28
CA LYS A 122 1.10 18.40 7.39
C LYS A 122 1.27 16.86 7.39
N ASP A 123 0.22 16.13 7.74
CA ASP A 123 0.24 14.68 7.90
C ASP A 123 -0.37 13.94 6.69
N VAL A 124 -0.93 14.69 5.74
CA VAL A 124 -1.64 14.12 4.57
C VAL A 124 -1.24 14.87 3.30
N LYS A 125 -0.90 14.11 2.26
CA LYS A 125 -0.71 14.63 0.90
C LYS A 125 -1.89 14.20 0.03
N ILE A 126 -2.41 15.11 -0.78
CA ILE A 126 -3.55 14.85 -1.68
C ILE A 126 -3.15 15.19 -3.10
N PHE A 127 -3.38 14.27 -4.01
CA PHE A 127 -3.17 14.43 -5.45
C PHE A 127 -4.47 14.07 -6.19
N ASP A 128 -5.02 15.01 -6.95
CA ASP A 128 -6.24 14.78 -7.75
C ASP A 128 -5.98 13.75 -8.87
N THR A 129 -4.77 13.75 -9.39
CA THR A 129 -4.29 12.82 -10.42
C THR A 129 -2.90 12.32 -10.06
N MET A 130 -2.44 11.29 -10.76
CA MET A 130 -1.06 10.81 -10.62
C MET A 130 -0.08 11.96 -10.94
N PRO A 131 0.85 12.31 -10.02
CA PRO A 131 1.79 13.39 -10.25
C PRO A 131 2.78 13.05 -11.35
N GLU A 132 3.19 14.08 -12.11
CA GLU A 132 4.35 13.95 -12.99
C GLU A 132 5.64 13.96 -12.15
N LEU A 133 6.52 13.00 -12.41
CA LEU A 133 7.80 12.90 -11.74
C LEU A 133 8.92 12.96 -12.77
N LYS A 134 9.82 13.93 -12.60
CA LYS A 134 11.06 14.01 -13.39
C LYS A 134 12.18 13.33 -12.62
N ILE A 135 12.75 12.30 -13.19
CA ILE A 135 13.86 11.52 -12.65
C ILE A 135 15.02 11.50 -13.67
N SER A 136 16.23 11.15 -13.21
CA SER A 136 17.36 10.98 -14.13
C SER A 136 17.17 9.72 -14.99
N GLU A 137 17.80 9.70 -16.15
CA GLU A 137 17.83 8.54 -17.05
C GLU A 137 18.38 7.30 -16.33
N GLN A 138 19.44 7.48 -15.51
CA GLN A 138 20.04 6.40 -14.72
C GLN A 138 19.08 5.79 -13.70
N LEU A 139 18.23 6.61 -13.06
CA LEU A 139 17.24 6.11 -12.14
C LEU A 139 16.10 5.38 -12.87
N GLU A 140 15.68 5.92 -14.00
CA GLU A 140 14.68 5.29 -14.87
C GLU A 140 15.13 3.91 -15.33
N GLU A 141 16.38 3.77 -15.81
CA GLU A 141 16.98 2.49 -16.18
C GLU A 141 17.03 1.50 -15.01
N ALA A 142 17.42 1.96 -13.80
CA ALA A 142 17.49 1.12 -12.63
C ALA A 142 16.11 0.61 -12.17
N ILE A 143 15.07 1.45 -12.28
CA ILE A 143 13.69 1.05 -11.98
C ILE A 143 13.20 0.03 -13.00
N ASN A 144 13.41 0.29 -14.29
CA ASN A 144 13.02 -0.63 -15.36
C ASN A 144 13.69 -2.00 -15.18
N LEU A 145 15.01 -2.01 -14.88
CA LEU A 145 15.73 -3.26 -14.57
C LEU A 145 15.13 -3.97 -13.35
N ALA A 146 14.79 -3.24 -12.29
CA ALA A 146 14.13 -3.84 -11.12
C ALA A 146 12.76 -4.43 -11.47
N MET A 147 11.99 -3.78 -12.35
CA MET A 147 10.67 -4.26 -12.79
C MET A 147 10.75 -5.54 -13.65
N GLU A 148 11.92 -5.93 -14.17
CA GLU A 148 12.11 -7.22 -14.85
C GLU A 148 12.12 -8.41 -13.87
N ASN A 149 12.48 -8.18 -12.59
CA ASN A 149 12.43 -9.22 -11.56
C ASN A 149 10.99 -9.73 -11.36
N GLU A 150 10.78 -11.05 -11.41
CA GLU A 150 9.45 -11.67 -11.37
C GLU A 150 8.64 -11.35 -10.10
N PHE A 151 9.30 -11.22 -8.95
CA PHE A 151 8.66 -10.92 -7.66
C PHE A 151 8.23 -9.45 -7.60
N ILE A 152 9.04 -8.53 -8.13
CA ILE A 152 8.69 -7.11 -8.24
C ILE A 152 7.52 -6.94 -9.21
N LYS A 153 7.61 -7.55 -10.38
CA LYS A 153 6.54 -7.55 -11.39
C LYS A 153 5.23 -8.10 -10.82
N LYS A 154 5.29 -9.19 -10.06
CA LYS A 154 4.13 -9.80 -9.41
C LYS A 154 3.55 -8.90 -8.29
N SER A 155 4.39 -8.17 -7.58
CA SER A 155 3.97 -7.27 -6.51
C SER A 155 3.20 -6.05 -7.04
N ARG A 156 3.53 -5.54 -8.21
CA ARG A 156 2.96 -4.34 -8.84
C ARG A 156 3.22 -3.06 -8.04
N VAL A 157 4.31 -3.00 -7.28
CA VAL A 157 4.61 -1.82 -6.45
C VAL A 157 5.37 -0.72 -7.19
N LEU A 158 6.13 -1.06 -8.25
CA LEU A 158 6.89 -0.09 -9.03
C LEU A 158 6.21 0.32 -10.33
N ASP A 159 5.13 -0.35 -10.74
CA ASP A 159 4.45 -0.09 -12.01
C ASP A 159 2.99 0.34 -11.83
N THR A 160 2.49 1.11 -12.81
CA THR A 160 1.08 1.45 -12.98
C THR A 160 0.33 0.31 -13.65
N LYS A 161 -1.00 0.45 -13.78
CA LYS A 161 -1.84 -0.54 -14.49
C LYS A 161 -1.41 -0.71 -15.96
N GLU A 162 -0.94 0.35 -16.57
CA GLU A 162 -0.46 0.41 -17.96
C GLU A 162 0.96 -0.13 -18.13
N GLY A 163 1.65 -0.46 -17.05
CA GLY A 163 3.03 -0.98 -17.05
C GLY A 163 4.11 0.11 -17.01
N ASN A 164 3.72 1.38 -16.89
CA ASN A 164 4.67 2.50 -16.72
C ASN A 164 5.18 2.55 -15.28
N ILE A 165 6.30 3.23 -15.06
CA ILE A 165 6.83 3.49 -13.73
C ILE A 165 5.77 4.22 -12.88
N ASN A 166 5.59 3.76 -11.63
CA ASN A 166 4.65 4.37 -10.69
C ASN A 166 5.29 5.59 -10.02
N PRO A 167 4.85 6.84 -10.33
CA PRO A 167 5.46 8.05 -9.79
C PRO A 167 5.37 8.15 -8.26
N ILE A 168 4.29 7.66 -7.64
CA ILE A 168 4.12 7.71 -6.19
C ILE A 168 5.14 6.82 -5.50
N SER A 169 5.35 5.62 -6.01
CA SER A 169 6.35 4.71 -5.46
C SER A 169 7.76 5.29 -5.55
N VAL A 170 8.10 5.90 -6.69
CA VAL A 170 9.41 6.54 -6.88
C VAL A 170 9.54 7.78 -5.99
N MET A 171 8.50 8.60 -5.86
CA MET A 171 8.49 9.75 -4.95
C MET A 171 8.77 9.32 -3.51
N ILE A 172 8.08 8.28 -3.02
CA ILE A 172 8.29 7.75 -1.67
C ILE A 172 9.72 7.20 -1.51
N LEU A 173 10.26 6.51 -2.52
CA LEU A 173 11.64 6.01 -2.48
C LEU A 173 12.65 7.16 -2.41
N LEU A 174 12.46 8.23 -3.19
CA LEU A 174 13.32 9.42 -3.17
C LEU A 174 13.20 10.23 -1.87
N GLU A 175 12.07 10.20 -1.19
CA GLU A 175 11.93 10.78 0.16
C GLU A 175 12.72 10.00 1.22
N ASN A 176 12.94 8.70 1.02
CA ASN A 176 13.67 7.84 1.96
C ASN A 176 15.16 7.71 1.65
N PHE A 177 15.57 7.86 0.39
CA PHE A 177 16.93 7.56 -0.06
C PHE A 177 17.44 8.61 -1.04
N LYS A 178 18.75 8.87 -1.01
CA LYS A 178 19.40 9.65 -2.06
C LYS A 178 19.38 8.89 -3.37
N GLU A 179 19.18 9.59 -4.48
CA GLU A 179 19.02 9.00 -5.81
C GLU A 179 20.16 8.04 -6.19
N LYS A 180 21.42 8.45 -5.96
CA LYS A 180 22.60 7.60 -6.23
C LYS A 180 22.54 6.25 -5.49
N PHE A 181 22.14 6.27 -4.21
CA PHE A 181 21.95 5.04 -3.42
C PHE A 181 20.80 4.21 -3.98
N LEU A 182 19.69 4.85 -4.36
CA LEU A 182 18.51 4.18 -4.90
C LEU A 182 18.83 3.45 -6.21
N ILE A 183 19.61 4.06 -7.10
CA ILE A 183 20.04 3.45 -8.37
C ILE A 183 20.78 2.13 -8.09
N GLU A 184 21.81 2.15 -7.25
CA GLU A 184 22.59 0.94 -6.96
C GLU A 184 21.75 -0.10 -6.17
N GLY A 185 20.92 0.36 -5.23
CA GLY A 185 20.06 -0.52 -4.47
C GLY A 185 19.01 -1.24 -5.31
N LEU A 186 18.41 -0.57 -6.30
CA LEU A 186 17.44 -1.18 -7.21
C LEU A 186 18.14 -2.20 -8.14
N LYS A 187 19.36 -1.92 -8.61
CA LYS A 187 20.17 -2.88 -9.38
C LYS A 187 20.51 -4.13 -8.57
N MET A 188 20.77 -4.01 -7.26
CA MET A 188 20.98 -5.17 -6.41
C MET A 188 19.68 -5.95 -6.19
N ILE A 189 18.59 -5.26 -5.83
CA ILE A 189 17.28 -5.89 -5.62
C ILE A 189 16.83 -6.65 -6.88
N SER A 190 17.10 -6.14 -8.07
CA SER A 190 16.72 -6.80 -9.32
C SER A 190 17.32 -8.21 -9.46
N LYS A 191 18.48 -8.46 -8.84
CA LYS A 191 19.19 -9.76 -8.88
C LYS A 191 18.90 -10.65 -7.67
N ASP A 192 18.81 -10.03 -6.48
CA ASP A 192 18.83 -10.76 -5.21
C ASP A 192 17.44 -11.07 -4.65
N LEU A 193 16.40 -10.47 -5.21
CA LEU A 193 15.06 -10.64 -4.69
C LEU A 193 14.43 -11.95 -5.19
N GLU A 194 14.22 -12.88 -4.24
CA GLU A 194 13.66 -14.21 -4.48
C GLU A 194 12.42 -14.52 -3.62
N LYS A 195 11.68 -13.49 -3.20
CA LYS A 195 10.56 -13.66 -2.29
C LYS A 195 9.33 -12.83 -2.68
N ASP A 196 8.15 -13.45 -2.60
CA ASP A 196 6.87 -12.75 -2.75
C ASP A 196 6.66 -11.68 -1.67
N PHE A 197 6.19 -10.52 -2.10
CA PHE A 197 5.77 -9.41 -1.26
C PHE A 197 4.63 -8.64 -1.94
N CYS A 198 4.01 -7.68 -1.24
CA CYS A 198 2.80 -7.05 -1.76
C CYS A 198 2.72 -5.53 -1.53
N THR A 199 3.69 -4.91 -0.84
CA THR A 199 3.72 -3.47 -0.59
C THR A 199 5.10 -2.87 -0.82
N LEU A 200 5.16 -1.57 -1.19
CA LEU A 200 6.40 -0.82 -1.42
C LEU A 200 7.31 -0.81 -0.18
N SER A 201 6.72 -0.88 1.00
CA SER A 201 7.46 -0.92 2.27
C SER A 201 8.47 -2.07 2.36
N TYR A 202 8.24 -3.17 1.62
CA TYR A 202 9.20 -4.27 1.56
C TYR A 202 10.49 -3.87 0.81
N ILE A 203 10.36 -3.16 -0.31
CA ILE A 203 11.51 -2.59 -1.04
C ILE A 203 12.27 -1.61 -0.13
N ILE A 204 11.54 -0.71 0.55
CA ILE A 204 12.15 0.24 1.49
C ILE A 204 12.92 -0.49 2.60
N LYS A 205 12.35 -1.56 3.15
CA LYS A 205 13.00 -2.39 4.18
C LYS A 205 14.30 -3.03 3.67
N LEU A 206 14.31 -3.56 2.45
CA LEU A 206 15.51 -4.15 1.83
C LEU A 206 16.58 -3.08 1.63
N LEU A 207 16.24 -1.93 1.06
CA LEU A 207 17.17 -0.83 0.86
C LEU A 207 17.77 -0.32 2.18
N LYS A 208 16.95 -0.18 3.25
CA LYS A 208 17.44 0.17 4.59
C LYS A 208 18.38 -0.90 5.15
N LYS A 209 18.14 -2.17 4.86
CA LYS A 209 19.05 -3.25 5.24
C LYS A 209 20.40 -3.11 4.52
N TYR A 210 20.41 -2.91 3.19
CA TYR A 210 21.64 -2.70 2.41
C TYR A 210 22.45 -1.50 2.92
N GLN A 211 21.78 -0.39 3.23
CA GLN A 211 22.40 0.79 3.81
C GLN A 211 23.06 0.50 5.17
N LYS A 212 22.36 -0.25 6.05
CA LYS A 212 22.89 -0.60 7.36
C LYS A 212 24.08 -1.56 7.30
N GLU A 213 24.08 -2.45 6.34
CA GLU A 213 25.15 -3.45 6.13
C GLU A 213 26.32 -2.90 5.30
N GLY A 214 26.24 -1.65 4.82
CA GLY A 214 27.31 -1.01 4.03
C GLY A 214 27.54 -1.69 2.69
N LEU A 215 26.50 -2.26 2.10
CA LEU A 215 26.56 -2.95 0.79
C LEU A 215 26.54 -1.97 -0.39
N ILE A 216 26.09 -0.73 -0.13
CA ILE A 216 25.98 0.36 -1.09
C ILE A 216 26.43 1.65 -0.43
#